data_51dff8c0c3ee3b4acecddf62cdada955
#
_entry.id   51dff8c0c3ee3b4acecddf62cdada955
#
_cell.length_a   1.000
_cell.length_b   1.000
_cell.length_c   1.000
_cell.angle_alpha   90.00
_cell.angle_beta   90.00
_cell.angle_gamma   90.00
#
_symmetry.space_group_name_H-M   'P 1'
#
loop_
_entity.id
_entity.type
_entity.pdbx_description
1 polymer ?
#
loop_
_entity_poly.entity_id
_entity_poly.type
_entity_poly.pdbx_seq_one_letter_code
_entity_poly.pdbx_strand_id
1 'polypeptide(L)'
;MSTTRREVPVTSIYAKAVFTGNVSGDVTTITSVTFTQNEDDRLLGVKKEDMPSVMIIDGKQYRWTVNSYFTLNTIAAQGTWVKKATLNIGTKLTIRKPFFKIVYGQNPTQEGTEMTFSFYDLGSFTPYGFNPGASEFEIDGKTAVPINIENANEDSLFSVKLSSDATYRFKWAIGSKSYTLDKKTSGATKINTSYTIPKSWNEEIKNSTAGSCTLSVQVLFGSQVYQSRDTAVRATVPDDCVPVINSISIADTKGRVPTAWGMFVEHNSNIAITAANITKSYGADIVSVNMELNDRTYYGTPSALPQSYTLEDYGIMDVTVKIRDTRGRTAEKTAKVTVVEYNPPTIQVDSMRCGQDGTLENEGVYFLATTDSTYSTCNGKNKATLQIQYKLSSQGVYTSAVKELPIGEATTVCGGDLNTEFSYDVRYVLKDTFNTVTVIDFVSTAVYAMHFLHGGRGVAFGSKATVENAVDFTFDAIFRHGVKFIKSDGSEVTMQQILKKLGL
;
A
#
# COMPACT_ATOMS: atom_id res chain seq x y z
N MET A 1 43.44 26.30 -33.57
CA MET A 1 44.38 25.18 -33.34
C MET A 1 44.78 25.23 -31.91
N SER A 2 44.41 24.24 -31.12
CA SER A 2 44.92 24.13 -29.76
C SER A 2 46.20 23.32 -29.78
N THR A 3 47.18 23.79 -29.06
CA THR A 3 48.45 23.07 -28.84
C THR A 3 48.31 22.33 -27.51
N THR A 4 48.40 21.04 -27.55
CA THR A 4 48.29 20.20 -26.37
C THR A 4 49.59 19.48 -26.07
N ARG A 5 49.91 19.33 -24.81
CA ARG A 5 51.10 18.63 -24.33
C ARG A 5 50.70 17.48 -23.43
N ARG A 6 51.21 16.28 -23.72
CA ARG A 6 50.99 15.12 -22.86
C ARG A 6 52.27 14.38 -22.54
N GLU A 7 52.42 14.04 -21.28
CA GLU A 7 53.49 13.22 -20.78
C GLU A 7 53.08 11.74 -20.82
N VAL A 8 53.93 10.91 -21.38
CA VAL A 8 53.70 9.48 -21.45
C VAL A 8 54.84 8.78 -20.74
N PRO A 9 54.53 7.92 -19.74
CA PRO A 9 55.56 7.10 -19.15
C PRO A 9 56.13 6.16 -20.20
N VAL A 10 57.39 6.20 -20.40
CA VAL A 10 58.11 5.24 -21.24
C VAL A 10 58.60 4.07 -20.39
N THR A 11 58.72 2.90 -21.00
CA THR A 11 59.27 1.71 -20.32
C THR A 11 60.77 1.82 -20.01
N SER A 12 61.22 3.01 -19.79
CA SER A 12 62.59 3.28 -19.38
C SER A 12 62.56 3.97 -18.02
N ILE A 13 63.34 3.48 -17.08
CA ILE A 13 63.54 4.10 -15.77
C ILE A 13 64.19 5.45 -15.83
N TYR A 14 64.81 5.83 -16.99
CA TYR A 14 65.63 7.01 -17.12
C TYR A 14 64.95 8.18 -17.80
N ALA A 15 63.88 7.97 -18.53
CA ALA A 15 63.24 9.05 -19.28
C ALA A 15 61.72 8.86 -19.45
N LYS A 16 61.02 9.96 -19.58
CA LYS A 16 59.59 10.01 -20.02
C LYS A 16 59.50 10.77 -21.34
N ALA A 17 58.61 10.36 -22.20
CA ALA A 17 58.31 11.04 -23.44
C ALA A 17 57.14 12.02 -23.28
N VAL A 18 57.32 13.23 -23.74
CA VAL A 18 56.30 14.26 -23.78
C VAL A 18 55.98 14.55 -25.25
N PHE A 19 54.79 14.28 -25.65
CA PHE A 19 54.31 14.59 -26.99
C PHE A 19 53.69 15.99 -27.02
N THR A 20 54.05 16.76 -28.04
CA THR A 20 53.39 18.02 -28.33
C THR A 20 52.84 17.98 -29.76
N GLY A 21 51.62 18.42 -29.92
CA GLY A 21 50.97 18.37 -31.23
C GLY A 21 49.88 19.42 -31.38
N ASN A 22 49.41 19.55 -32.58
CA ASN A 22 48.31 20.43 -32.95
C ASN A 22 47.11 19.58 -33.37
N VAL A 23 45.95 19.86 -32.82
CA VAL A 23 44.71 19.21 -33.13
C VAL A 23 43.91 20.09 -34.09
N SER A 24 43.51 19.56 -35.23
CA SER A 24 42.64 20.23 -36.19
C SER A 24 41.57 19.24 -36.70
N GLY A 25 40.38 19.39 -36.20
CA GLY A 25 39.32 18.39 -36.39
C GLY A 25 39.75 17.02 -35.79
N ASP A 26 39.62 15.99 -36.58
CA ASP A 26 39.99 14.61 -36.23
C ASP A 26 41.45 14.24 -36.59
N VAL A 27 42.23 15.24 -36.95
CA VAL A 27 43.63 15.04 -37.31
C VAL A 27 44.53 15.68 -36.28
N THR A 28 45.35 14.86 -35.63
CA THR A 28 46.43 15.32 -34.77
C THR A 28 47.74 15.28 -35.50
N THR A 29 48.42 16.39 -35.50
CA THR A 29 49.77 16.47 -36.04
C THR A 29 50.75 16.57 -34.87
N ILE A 30 51.56 15.54 -34.63
CA ILE A 30 52.57 15.58 -33.63
C ILE A 30 53.70 16.47 -34.13
N THR A 31 53.98 17.56 -33.44
CA THR A 31 55.00 18.53 -33.82
C THR A 31 56.33 18.26 -33.15
N SER A 32 56.29 17.69 -31.93
CA SER A 32 57.53 17.33 -31.25
C SER A 32 57.30 16.19 -30.25
N VAL A 33 58.33 15.43 -29.97
CA VAL A 33 58.43 14.54 -28.82
C VAL A 33 59.64 15.01 -28.02
N THR A 34 59.41 15.24 -26.76
CA THR A 34 60.48 15.64 -25.83
C THR A 34 60.67 14.52 -24.83
N PHE A 35 61.87 14.05 -24.70
CA PHE A 35 62.21 13.11 -23.64
C PHE A 35 62.78 13.91 -22.46
N THR A 36 62.14 13.71 -21.32
CA THR A 36 62.60 14.31 -20.05
C THR A 36 63.21 13.21 -19.17
N GLN A 37 64.28 13.56 -18.50
CA GLN A 37 64.90 12.67 -17.54
C GLN A 37 63.96 12.41 -16.37
N ASN A 38 63.83 11.16 -15.96
CA ASN A 38 63.24 10.81 -14.68
C ASN A 38 64.23 11.21 -13.57
N GLU A 39 63.77 11.28 -12.34
CA GLU A 39 64.45 11.82 -11.14
C GLU A 39 65.79 11.13 -10.74
N ASP A 40 66.57 10.67 -11.70
CA ASP A 40 67.86 10.04 -11.45
C ASP A 40 68.98 11.00 -11.80
N ASP A 41 69.95 11.14 -10.95
CA ASP A 41 71.16 12.06 -11.05
C ASP A 41 72.07 11.74 -12.22
N ARG A 42 71.71 10.88 -13.10
CA ARG A 42 72.53 10.46 -14.24
C ARG A 42 72.41 11.43 -15.41
N LEU A 43 73.52 11.87 -15.85
CA LEU A 43 73.68 12.68 -17.06
C LEU A 43 73.32 11.84 -18.31
N LEU A 44 72.23 12.20 -18.94
CA LEU A 44 71.80 11.59 -20.22
C LEU A 44 72.09 12.58 -21.36
N GLY A 45 72.95 12.21 -22.30
CA GLY A 45 73.16 12.94 -23.53
C GLY A 45 72.88 12.07 -24.76
N VAL A 46 72.36 12.70 -25.80
CA VAL A 46 72.06 11.99 -27.08
C VAL A 46 72.68 12.75 -28.22
N LYS A 47 73.50 12.06 -29.03
CA LYS A 47 74.06 12.67 -30.25
C LYS A 47 73.03 12.64 -31.39
N LYS A 48 73.00 13.68 -32.19
CA LYS A 48 72.10 13.83 -33.32
C LYS A 48 72.26 12.68 -34.35
N GLU A 49 73.44 12.19 -34.51
CA GLU A 49 73.81 11.15 -35.42
C GLU A 49 73.34 9.76 -34.96
N ASP A 50 73.17 9.62 -33.68
CA ASP A 50 72.76 8.35 -33.06
C ASP A 50 71.21 8.21 -32.88
N MET A 51 70.44 9.12 -33.47
CA MET A 51 69.02 9.19 -33.32
C MET A 51 68.26 8.95 -34.64
N PRO A 52 68.35 7.81 -35.29
CA PRO A 52 67.35 7.43 -36.24
C PRO A 52 66.13 6.96 -35.48
N SER A 53 65.34 7.88 -35.05
CA SER A 53 64.10 7.56 -34.35
C SER A 53 63.04 7.24 -35.37
N VAL A 54 62.52 6.07 -35.27
CA VAL A 54 61.41 5.60 -36.07
C VAL A 54 60.22 5.45 -35.14
N MET A 55 59.14 6.10 -35.49
CA MET A 55 57.86 5.87 -34.86
C MET A 55 57.07 4.87 -35.72
N ILE A 56 56.48 3.88 -35.08
CA ILE A 56 55.60 2.92 -35.75
C ILE A 56 54.18 3.23 -35.31
N ILE A 57 53.35 3.58 -36.26
CA ILE A 57 51.92 3.77 -36.06
C ILE A 57 51.21 2.76 -36.96
N ASP A 58 50.35 1.90 -36.41
CA ASP A 58 49.62 0.85 -37.14
C ASP A 58 50.55 0.02 -38.00
N GLY A 59 51.70 -0.37 -37.50
CA GLY A 59 52.71 -1.15 -38.20
C GLY A 59 53.47 -0.40 -39.31
N LYS A 60 53.18 0.89 -39.57
CA LYS A 60 53.90 1.72 -40.53
C LYS A 60 55.01 2.51 -39.83
N GLN A 61 56.18 2.48 -40.43
CA GLN A 61 57.32 3.23 -39.95
C GLN A 61 57.31 4.67 -40.42
N TYR A 62 57.42 5.60 -39.49
CA TYR A 62 57.60 7.01 -39.73
C TYR A 62 58.94 7.44 -39.20
N ARG A 63 59.80 7.93 -40.06
CA ARG A 63 61.13 8.42 -39.65
C ARG A 63 60.98 9.79 -39.02
N TRP A 64 61.71 9.96 -37.96
CA TRP A 64 61.84 11.21 -37.24
C TRP A 64 63.22 11.81 -37.44
N THR A 65 63.25 13.09 -37.72
CA THR A 65 64.50 13.86 -37.86
C THR A 65 64.76 14.66 -36.59
N VAL A 66 65.83 14.40 -35.96
CA VAL A 66 66.25 15.14 -34.75
C VAL A 66 67.01 16.40 -35.15
N ASN A 67 66.53 17.52 -34.63
CA ASN A 67 67.04 18.84 -34.99
C ASN A 67 68.12 19.43 -34.05
N SER A 68 68.32 18.87 -32.88
CA SER A 68 69.27 19.41 -31.88
C SER A 68 69.88 18.36 -30.99
N TYR A 69 70.94 18.74 -30.32
CA TYR A 69 71.70 17.94 -29.38
C TYR A 69 71.18 18.18 -27.94
N PHE A 70 71.16 17.11 -27.14
CA PHE A 70 70.64 17.21 -25.77
C PHE A 70 71.74 17.49 -24.76
N THR A 71 71.45 18.36 -23.82
CA THR A 71 72.24 18.58 -22.64
C THR A 71 71.39 18.50 -21.40
N LEU A 72 71.94 17.84 -20.43
CA LEU A 72 71.68 17.84 -19.01
C LEU A 72 70.25 18.22 -18.54
N ASN A 73 69.63 17.36 -17.77
CA ASN A 73 68.39 17.52 -17.03
C ASN A 73 67.13 17.64 -17.82
N THR A 74 67.21 17.96 -19.09
CA THR A 74 66.06 17.91 -19.99
C THR A 74 66.55 17.34 -21.31
N ILE A 75 66.31 16.07 -21.50
CA ILE A 75 66.60 15.47 -22.79
C ILE A 75 65.44 15.82 -23.71
N ALA A 76 65.66 16.78 -24.57
CA ALA A 76 64.70 17.16 -25.57
C ALA A 76 65.14 16.68 -26.93
N ALA A 77 64.55 15.63 -27.47
CA ALA A 77 64.58 15.30 -28.89
C ALA A 77 63.50 16.10 -29.58
N GLN A 78 63.83 17.17 -30.20
CA GLN A 78 62.90 17.90 -31.05
C GLN A 78 62.99 17.34 -32.46
N GLY A 79 61.96 16.70 -32.91
CA GLY A 79 61.78 16.24 -34.28
C GLY A 79 60.48 16.77 -34.86
N THR A 80 60.50 17.11 -36.11
CA THR A 80 59.29 17.50 -36.80
C THR A 80 58.68 16.29 -37.46
N TRP A 81 57.43 16.01 -37.12
CA TRP A 81 56.67 14.97 -37.78
C TRP A 81 56.39 15.36 -39.22
N VAL A 82 56.83 14.52 -40.10
CA VAL A 82 56.64 14.75 -41.58
C VAL A 82 55.25 14.39 -42.06
N LYS A 83 54.46 13.70 -41.24
CA LYS A 83 53.12 13.32 -41.60
C LYS A 83 52.11 13.56 -40.47
N LYS A 84 50.94 14.02 -40.87
CA LYS A 84 49.73 13.98 -40.02
C LYS A 84 49.34 12.52 -39.81
N ALA A 85 49.09 12.13 -38.59
CA ALA A 85 48.58 10.82 -38.25
C ALA A 85 47.25 10.96 -37.56
N THR A 86 46.25 10.26 -38.03
CA THR A 86 45.01 10.02 -37.27
C THR A 86 45.26 8.79 -36.43
N LEU A 87 45.12 8.92 -35.10
CA LEU A 87 45.27 7.80 -34.20
C LEU A 87 43.89 7.32 -33.82
N ASN A 88 43.70 6.00 -33.95
CA ASN A 88 42.49 5.35 -33.52
C ASN A 88 42.61 4.84 -32.08
N ILE A 89 41.51 4.67 -31.39
CA ILE A 89 41.52 4.06 -30.05
C ILE A 89 42.17 2.67 -30.19
N GLY A 90 43.09 2.36 -29.30
CA GLY A 90 43.84 1.10 -29.31
C GLY A 90 45.04 1.08 -30.24
N THR A 91 45.33 2.18 -30.97
CA THR A 91 46.55 2.27 -31.75
C THR A 91 47.77 2.20 -30.84
N LYS A 92 48.66 1.26 -31.15
CA LYS A 92 49.95 1.15 -30.49
C LYS A 92 50.95 2.10 -31.16
N LEU A 93 51.48 2.97 -30.36
CA LEU A 93 52.60 3.82 -30.77
C LEU A 93 53.90 3.16 -30.30
N THR A 94 54.70 2.71 -31.25
CA THR A 94 56.04 2.20 -30.96
C THR A 94 57.05 3.23 -31.41
N ILE A 95 57.75 3.81 -30.44
CA ILE A 95 58.88 4.69 -30.73
C ILE A 95 60.13 3.86 -30.53
N ARG A 96 60.83 3.61 -31.64
CA ARG A 96 62.18 3.08 -31.52
C ARG A 96 63.07 4.16 -30.98
N LYS A 97 63.68 3.84 -29.85
CA LYS A 97 64.52 4.74 -29.12
C LYS A 97 65.60 5.36 -29.97
N PRO A 98 65.83 6.62 -29.72
CA PRO A 98 67.17 7.12 -29.88
C PRO A 98 68.10 6.39 -28.89
N PHE A 99 69.26 6.15 -29.30
CA PHE A 99 70.30 5.63 -28.41
C PHE A 99 70.60 6.68 -27.34
N PHE A 100 70.39 6.34 -26.07
CA PHE A 100 70.84 7.16 -24.96
C PHE A 100 72.28 6.85 -24.65
N LYS A 101 73.09 7.85 -24.69
CA LYS A 101 74.45 7.79 -24.13
C LYS A 101 74.42 8.31 -22.70
N ILE A 102 74.65 7.43 -21.76
CA ILE A 102 74.89 7.85 -20.39
C ILE A 102 76.33 8.34 -20.35
N VAL A 103 76.49 9.62 -20.16
CA VAL A 103 77.81 10.20 -20.00
C VAL A 103 78.13 10.30 -18.52
N TYR A 104 78.81 9.29 -18.02
CA TYR A 104 79.38 9.34 -16.70
C TYR A 104 80.92 9.41 -16.88
N GLY A 105 81.51 10.53 -16.59
CA GLY A 105 82.90 10.73 -16.83
C GLY A 105 83.28 10.74 -18.32
N GLN A 106 84.31 10.03 -18.69
CA GLN A 106 84.83 10.06 -20.06
C GLN A 106 84.39 8.82 -20.92
N ASN A 107 83.58 7.93 -20.38
CA ASN A 107 83.16 6.75 -21.10
C ASN A 107 81.61 6.73 -21.27
N PRO A 108 81.08 7.12 -22.41
CA PRO A 108 79.63 7.07 -22.68
C PRO A 108 79.21 5.63 -22.93
N THR A 109 78.21 5.20 -22.24
CA THR A 109 77.48 3.91 -22.48
C THR A 109 76.25 4.14 -23.37
N GLN A 110 76.15 3.32 -24.39
CA GLN A 110 74.96 3.34 -25.29
C GLN A 110 73.93 2.35 -24.84
N GLU A 111 72.70 2.76 -24.64
CA GLU A 111 71.54 1.89 -24.49
C GLU A 111 70.49 2.16 -25.56
N GLY A 112 70.12 1.12 -26.28
CA GLY A 112 69.00 1.14 -27.22
C GLY A 112 67.84 0.28 -26.71
N THR A 113 66.70 0.82 -26.57
CA THR A 113 65.45 0.08 -26.25
C THR A 113 64.34 0.54 -27.15
N GLU A 114 63.51 -0.38 -27.55
CA GLU A 114 62.23 -0.09 -28.18
C GLU A 114 61.22 0.28 -27.10
N MET A 115 60.58 1.42 -27.24
CA MET A 115 59.51 1.84 -26.35
C MET A 115 58.20 1.67 -27.07
N THR A 116 57.41 0.82 -26.54
CA THR A 116 56.03 0.61 -27.04
C THR A 116 55.06 1.12 -26.00
N PHE A 117 54.20 2.01 -26.38
CA PHE A 117 53.07 2.40 -25.55
C PHE A 117 51.81 2.36 -26.39
N SER A 118 50.74 1.88 -25.80
CA SER A 118 49.46 1.99 -26.41
C SER A 118 48.91 3.39 -26.28
N PHE A 119 47.97 3.74 -27.10
CA PHE A 119 47.31 5.03 -27.02
C PHE A 119 46.67 5.28 -25.65
N TYR A 120 46.36 4.24 -24.89
CA TYR A 120 45.85 4.33 -23.52
C TYR A 120 46.87 4.88 -22.54
N ASP A 121 48.11 4.69 -22.80
CA ASP A 121 49.21 5.18 -21.91
C ASP A 121 49.44 6.68 -22.06
N LEU A 122 48.82 7.29 -23.07
CA LEU A 122 48.87 8.74 -23.32
C LEU A 122 48.00 9.56 -22.35
N GLY A 123 47.69 9.02 -21.20
CA GLY A 123 46.86 9.60 -20.16
C GLY A 123 45.47 9.03 -20.19
N SER A 124 44.78 9.04 -19.06
CA SER A 124 43.50 8.40 -18.85
C SER A 124 42.59 8.64 -20.05
N PHE A 125 42.63 7.68 -20.99
CA PHE A 125 41.69 7.64 -22.06
C PHE A 125 40.35 7.19 -21.49
N THR A 126 39.58 8.14 -21.06
CA THR A 126 38.20 7.92 -20.82
C THR A 126 37.56 7.86 -22.20
N PRO A 127 36.63 6.89 -22.50
CA PRO A 127 35.82 7.02 -23.69
C PRO A 127 35.11 8.34 -23.58
N TYR A 128 35.59 9.32 -24.32
CA TYR A 128 35.20 10.70 -24.17
C TYR A 128 33.78 10.87 -24.58
N GLY A 129 33.07 11.74 -23.85
CA GLY A 129 31.74 12.06 -24.17
C GLY A 129 30.76 10.90 -23.94
N PHE A 130 31.05 9.96 -23.02
CA PHE A 130 30.01 9.14 -22.45
C PHE A 130 29.05 10.07 -21.71
N ASN A 131 28.06 10.52 -22.47
CA ASN A 131 26.98 11.32 -21.93
C ASN A 131 25.73 10.46 -21.95
N PRO A 132 25.14 10.13 -20.79
CA PRO A 132 23.87 9.41 -20.74
C PRO A 132 22.70 10.20 -21.33
N GLY A 133 22.92 11.45 -21.72
CA GLY A 133 21.88 12.30 -22.33
C GLY A 133 20.83 12.80 -21.36
N ALA A 134 20.68 12.15 -20.19
CA ALA A 134 19.77 12.55 -19.15
C ALA A 134 20.32 12.09 -17.79
N SER A 135 20.09 12.88 -16.76
CA SER A 135 20.39 12.50 -15.37
C SER A 135 19.30 11.62 -14.74
N GLU A 136 18.12 11.61 -15.36
CA GLU A 136 16.93 10.87 -14.92
C GLU A 136 16.06 10.50 -16.13
N PHE A 137 15.40 9.35 -16.06
CA PHE A 137 14.40 8.92 -17.02
C PHE A 137 13.35 8.04 -16.37
N GLU A 138 12.19 7.95 -17.02
CA GLU A 138 11.07 7.10 -16.58
C GLU A 138 11.07 5.76 -17.34
N ILE A 139 10.82 4.64 -16.64
CA ILE A 139 10.70 3.31 -17.25
C ILE A 139 9.26 3.10 -17.76
N ASP A 140 8.87 3.89 -18.74
CA ASP A 140 7.52 3.91 -19.31
C ASP A 140 7.28 2.88 -20.42
N GLY A 141 8.34 2.25 -20.91
CA GLY A 141 8.31 1.33 -22.06
C GLY A 141 8.19 2.02 -23.42
N LYS A 142 8.38 3.35 -23.48
CA LYS A 142 8.19 4.17 -24.69
C LYS A 142 9.39 5.08 -24.95
N THR A 143 9.92 5.68 -23.91
CA THR A 143 11.04 6.62 -24.00
C THR A 143 12.35 5.87 -24.18
N ALA A 144 13.09 6.28 -25.20
CA ALA A 144 14.41 5.72 -25.49
C ALA A 144 15.48 6.39 -24.62
N VAL A 145 16.26 5.58 -23.90
CA VAL A 145 17.36 6.03 -23.05
C VAL A 145 18.66 6.05 -23.87
N PRO A 146 19.22 7.21 -24.16
CA PRO A 146 20.40 7.33 -25.03
C PRO A 146 21.70 6.98 -24.30
N ILE A 147 22.63 6.41 -25.04
CA ILE A 147 24.04 6.34 -24.69
C ILE A 147 24.82 6.85 -25.89
N ASN A 148 25.63 7.86 -25.69
CA ASN A 148 26.44 8.46 -26.72
C ASN A 148 27.92 8.33 -26.36
N ILE A 149 28.75 8.08 -27.36
CA ILE A 149 30.20 8.22 -27.27
C ILE A 149 30.58 9.30 -28.25
N GLU A 150 31.25 10.30 -27.79
CA GLU A 150 31.89 11.33 -28.62
C GLU A 150 33.38 11.26 -28.44
N ASN A 151 34.09 11.39 -29.53
CA ASN A 151 35.48 11.63 -29.51
C ASN A 151 35.73 13.14 -29.40
N ALA A 152 35.56 13.67 -28.22
CA ALA A 152 35.82 15.07 -27.98
C ALA A 152 36.55 15.24 -26.66
N ASN A 153 37.85 15.34 -26.74
CA ASN A 153 38.55 16.04 -25.68
C ASN A 153 39.40 17.12 -26.33
N GLU A 154 39.05 18.36 -26.10
CA GLU A 154 39.83 19.50 -26.50
C GLU A 154 41.25 19.46 -25.90
N ASP A 155 41.44 18.66 -24.83
CA ASP A 155 42.68 18.48 -24.11
C ASP A 155 43.53 17.28 -24.56
N SER A 156 43.08 16.51 -25.56
CA SER A 156 43.89 15.37 -26.04
C SER A 156 44.85 15.81 -27.12
N LEU A 157 46.10 15.39 -27.00
CA LEU A 157 47.14 15.55 -28.02
C LEU A 157 46.76 14.93 -29.39
N PHE A 158 45.73 14.09 -29.36
CA PHE A 158 45.36 13.31 -30.50
C PHE A 158 43.85 13.35 -30.68
N SER A 159 43.41 13.78 -31.83
CA SER A 159 42.05 13.56 -32.30
C SER A 159 41.93 12.09 -32.69
N VAL A 160 41.34 11.28 -31.82
CA VAL A 160 41.20 9.85 -32.07
C VAL A 160 39.87 9.58 -32.70
N LYS A 161 39.87 9.12 -33.93
CA LYS A 161 38.65 8.50 -34.49
C LYS A 161 38.37 7.22 -33.76
N LEU A 162 37.07 6.92 -33.60
CA LEU A 162 36.64 5.64 -33.10
C LEU A 162 37.18 4.55 -34.03
N SER A 163 37.84 3.55 -33.45
CA SER A 163 38.49 2.52 -34.26
C SER A 163 37.45 1.65 -34.99
N SER A 164 37.64 1.43 -36.27
CA SER A 164 36.84 0.49 -37.07
C SER A 164 37.01 -0.97 -36.63
N ASP A 165 38.15 -1.30 -35.98
CA ASP A 165 38.45 -2.66 -35.52
C ASP A 165 37.88 -2.95 -34.15
N ALA A 166 37.49 -1.91 -33.44
CA ALA A 166 36.84 -2.05 -32.14
C ALA A 166 35.35 -2.37 -32.24
N THR A 167 34.86 -3.10 -31.29
CA THR A 167 33.44 -3.24 -31.01
C THR A 167 33.10 -2.39 -29.82
N TYR A 168 32.09 -1.56 -29.97
CA TYR A 168 31.55 -0.69 -28.89
C TYR A 168 30.31 -1.36 -28.33
N ARG A 169 30.44 -1.84 -27.09
CA ARG A 169 29.37 -2.54 -26.38
C ARG A 169 28.68 -1.58 -25.42
N PHE A 170 27.41 -1.34 -25.67
CA PHE A 170 26.54 -0.51 -24.84
C PHE A 170 25.66 -1.40 -24.00
N LYS A 171 25.51 -1.11 -22.72
CA LYS A 171 24.70 -1.88 -21.81
C LYS A 171 23.82 -0.98 -20.97
N TRP A 172 22.55 -1.34 -20.84
CA TRP A 172 21.58 -0.80 -19.90
C TRP A 172 21.31 -1.88 -18.88
N ALA A 173 21.36 -1.59 -17.58
CA ALA A 173 21.12 -2.58 -16.55
C ALA A 173 20.41 -1.98 -15.33
N ILE A 174 19.38 -2.68 -14.86
CA ILE A 174 18.64 -2.37 -13.64
C ILE A 174 18.48 -3.69 -12.88
N GLY A 175 19.06 -3.80 -11.68
CA GLY A 175 19.03 -5.03 -10.91
C GLY A 175 19.55 -6.23 -11.72
N SER A 176 18.72 -7.24 -11.89
CA SER A 176 19.05 -8.45 -12.67
C SER A 176 18.78 -8.32 -14.16
N LYS A 177 18.06 -7.30 -14.59
CA LYS A 177 17.68 -7.06 -15.99
C LYS A 177 18.78 -6.29 -16.71
N SER A 178 19.12 -6.70 -17.92
CA SER A 178 20.06 -5.96 -18.75
C SER A 178 19.80 -6.17 -20.24
N TYR A 179 20.18 -5.17 -21.01
CA TYR A 179 20.22 -5.23 -22.47
C TYR A 179 21.58 -4.79 -22.94
N THR A 180 22.11 -5.45 -23.95
CA THR A 180 23.44 -5.17 -24.52
C THR A 180 23.30 -4.99 -26.02
N LEU A 181 23.99 -3.96 -26.55
CA LEU A 181 24.02 -3.65 -27.98
C LEU A 181 25.45 -3.43 -28.41
N ASP A 182 25.92 -4.22 -29.36
CA ASP A 182 27.24 -4.08 -29.95
C ASP A 182 27.15 -3.26 -31.24
N LYS A 183 28.01 -2.28 -31.39
CA LYS A 183 28.15 -1.49 -32.62
C LYS A 183 29.59 -1.43 -33.09
N LYS A 184 29.76 -1.37 -34.38
CA LYS A 184 31.02 -1.04 -35.05
C LYS A 184 30.88 0.29 -35.76
N THR A 185 31.99 0.94 -36.01
CA THR A 185 32.01 2.18 -36.74
C THR A 185 33.06 2.15 -37.85
N SER A 186 32.85 2.85 -38.90
CA SER A 186 33.81 3.00 -40.04
C SER A 186 34.57 4.33 -39.94
N GLY A 187 35.14 4.62 -38.76
CA GLY A 187 35.94 5.83 -38.55
C GLY A 187 35.15 7.09 -38.19
N ALA A 188 33.94 6.91 -37.65
CA ALA A 188 33.15 8.00 -37.09
C ALA A 188 33.82 8.58 -35.80
N THR A 189 33.54 9.82 -35.53
CA THR A 189 33.96 10.48 -34.29
C THR A 189 32.95 10.34 -33.18
N LYS A 190 31.75 9.88 -33.51
CA LYS A 190 30.62 9.75 -32.57
C LYS A 190 29.79 8.50 -32.89
N ILE A 191 29.33 7.80 -31.85
CA ILE A 191 28.30 6.79 -31.94
C ILE A 191 27.15 7.22 -31.03
N ASN A 192 25.98 7.37 -31.62
CA ASN A 192 24.73 7.57 -30.89
C ASN A 192 23.97 6.26 -30.88
N THR A 193 23.48 5.89 -29.72
CA THR A 193 22.61 4.74 -29.56
C THR A 193 21.59 4.98 -28.45
N SER A 194 20.50 4.22 -28.47
CA SER A 194 19.49 4.28 -27.43
C SER A 194 18.81 2.94 -27.31
N TYR A 195 18.18 2.73 -26.18
CA TYR A 195 17.35 1.56 -25.93
C TYR A 195 16.08 1.96 -25.18
N THR A 196 14.94 1.51 -25.66
CA THR A 196 13.67 1.66 -24.95
C THR A 196 13.55 0.57 -23.92
N ILE A 197 13.74 0.93 -22.65
CA ILE A 197 13.68 -0.03 -21.54
C ILE A 197 12.23 -0.47 -21.36
N PRO A 198 11.94 -1.80 -21.41
CA PRO A 198 10.57 -2.29 -21.26
C PRO A 198 10.00 -1.93 -19.89
N LYS A 199 8.72 -1.57 -19.85
CA LYS A 199 8.01 -1.23 -18.60
C LYS A 199 8.08 -2.34 -17.55
N SER A 200 8.21 -3.60 -17.97
CA SER A 200 8.40 -4.75 -17.09
C SER A 200 9.65 -4.68 -16.22
N TRP A 201 10.66 -3.86 -16.58
CA TRP A 201 11.86 -3.70 -15.75
C TRP A 201 11.58 -2.96 -14.43
N ASN A 202 10.41 -2.34 -14.30
CA ASN A 202 9.94 -1.81 -13.00
C ASN A 202 9.86 -2.91 -11.91
N GLU A 203 9.90 -4.19 -12.29
CA GLU A 203 10.00 -5.32 -11.34
C GLU A 203 11.29 -5.30 -10.51
N GLU A 204 12.32 -4.63 -10.97
CA GLU A 204 13.58 -4.47 -10.25
C GLU A 204 13.52 -3.35 -9.18
N ILE A 205 12.49 -2.49 -9.24
CA ILE A 205 12.28 -1.37 -8.31
C ILE A 205 10.98 -1.62 -7.52
N LYS A 206 10.99 -2.63 -6.65
CA LYS A 206 9.78 -3.10 -5.95
C LYS A 206 9.38 -2.22 -4.78
N ASN A 207 10.36 -1.61 -4.09
CA ASN A 207 10.17 -0.97 -2.79
C ASN A 207 10.36 0.56 -2.83
N SER A 208 10.43 1.12 -4.01
CA SER A 208 10.66 2.56 -4.21
C SER A 208 10.01 3.02 -5.52
N THR A 209 9.78 4.31 -5.63
CA THR A 209 9.36 4.96 -6.89
C THR A 209 10.51 5.29 -7.81
N ALA A 210 11.76 5.10 -7.36
CA ALA A 210 12.95 5.29 -8.17
C ALA A 210 14.06 4.31 -7.78
N GLY A 211 14.92 4.01 -8.74
CA GLY A 211 16.09 3.17 -8.61
C GLY A 211 17.24 3.68 -9.45
N SER A 212 18.30 2.88 -9.56
CA SER A 212 19.48 3.19 -10.35
C SER A 212 19.55 2.30 -11.58
N CYS A 213 19.69 2.91 -12.75
CA CYS A 213 20.07 2.24 -13.98
C CYS A 213 21.56 2.45 -14.22
N THR A 214 22.29 1.37 -14.39
CA THR A 214 23.69 1.44 -14.81
C THR A 214 23.74 1.44 -16.33
N LEU A 215 24.31 2.50 -16.88
CA LEU A 215 24.65 2.62 -18.28
C LEU A 215 26.15 2.35 -18.43
N SER A 216 26.49 1.39 -19.27
CA SER A 216 27.88 0.99 -19.46
C SER A 216 28.28 1.09 -20.93
N VAL A 217 29.53 1.45 -21.13
CA VAL A 217 30.19 1.38 -22.42
C VAL A 217 31.48 0.59 -22.28
N GLN A 218 31.67 -0.38 -23.16
CA GLN A 218 32.92 -1.15 -23.27
C GLN A 218 33.46 -1.02 -24.69
N VAL A 219 34.76 -0.85 -24.78
CA VAL A 219 35.49 -0.92 -26.05
C VAL A 219 36.22 -2.25 -26.09
N LEU A 220 35.92 -3.06 -27.09
CA LEU A 220 36.48 -4.40 -27.27
C LEU A 220 37.26 -4.49 -28.57
N PHE A 221 38.40 -5.19 -28.50
CA PHE A 221 39.13 -5.68 -29.66
C PHE A 221 39.10 -7.20 -29.64
N GLY A 222 38.40 -7.79 -30.59
CA GLY A 222 38.04 -9.21 -30.52
C GLY A 222 37.13 -9.47 -29.31
N SER A 223 37.56 -10.39 -28.44
CA SER A 223 36.85 -10.70 -27.17
C SER A 223 37.38 -9.93 -25.96
N GLN A 224 38.46 -9.18 -26.12
CA GLN A 224 39.14 -8.53 -25.01
C GLN A 224 38.57 -7.13 -24.78
N VAL A 225 38.17 -6.83 -23.54
CA VAL A 225 37.75 -5.50 -23.12
C VAL A 225 38.99 -4.65 -22.83
N TYR A 226 39.13 -3.59 -23.58
CA TYR A 226 40.21 -2.62 -23.38
C TYR A 226 39.83 -1.49 -22.46
N GLN A 227 38.57 -1.07 -22.54
CA GLN A 227 38.04 0.00 -21.71
C GLN A 227 36.63 -0.28 -21.31
N SER A 228 36.27 0.10 -20.13
CA SER A 228 34.91 0.07 -19.65
C SER A 228 34.64 1.34 -18.82
N ARG A 229 33.47 1.89 -19.01
CA ARG A 229 32.97 2.97 -18.19
C ARG A 229 31.52 2.76 -17.89
N ASP A 230 31.19 2.91 -16.60
CA ASP A 230 29.85 2.81 -16.10
C ASP A 230 29.42 4.15 -15.51
N THR A 231 28.16 4.47 -15.65
CA THR A 231 27.53 5.59 -14.94
C THR A 231 26.18 5.16 -14.42
N ALA A 232 25.80 5.67 -13.27
CA ALA A 232 24.50 5.47 -12.69
C ALA A 232 23.57 6.63 -13.07
N VAL A 233 22.42 6.30 -13.61
CA VAL A 233 21.37 7.26 -13.95
C VAL A 233 20.13 6.91 -13.13
N ARG A 234 19.43 7.91 -12.64
CA ARG A 234 18.19 7.72 -11.90
C ARG A 234 17.09 7.20 -12.84
N ALA A 235 16.50 6.08 -12.49
CA ALA A 235 15.36 5.48 -13.20
C ALA A 235 14.12 5.57 -12.33
N THR A 236 13.04 6.17 -12.82
CA THR A 236 11.79 6.34 -12.09
C THR A 236 10.72 5.39 -12.59
N VAL A 237 9.86 4.96 -11.66
CA VAL A 237 8.70 4.12 -11.93
C VAL A 237 7.53 5.03 -12.31
N PRO A 238 6.86 4.83 -13.48
CA PRO A 238 5.72 5.62 -13.91
C PRO A 238 4.59 5.67 -12.88
N ASP A 239 3.88 6.80 -12.82
CA ASP A 239 2.80 6.98 -11.84
C ASP A 239 1.59 6.07 -12.07
N ASP A 240 1.42 5.59 -13.31
CA ASP A 240 0.38 4.62 -13.67
C ASP A 240 0.70 3.17 -13.24
N CYS A 241 1.88 2.91 -12.67
CA CYS A 241 2.24 1.62 -12.10
C CYS A 241 1.63 1.44 -10.70
N VAL A 242 0.31 1.43 -10.62
CA VAL A 242 -0.47 1.24 -9.39
C VAL A 242 -1.01 -0.19 -9.28
N PRO A 243 -1.22 -0.74 -8.07
CA PRO A 243 -1.90 -2.01 -7.91
C PRO A 243 -3.38 -1.90 -8.34
N VAL A 244 -4.04 -3.02 -8.60
CA VAL A 244 -5.46 -3.05 -9.02
C VAL A 244 -6.24 -4.02 -8.15
N ILE A 245 -7.41 -3.58 -7.65
CA ILE A 245 -8.38 -4.44 -6.98
C ILE A 245 -9.38 -4.94 -8.02
N ASN A 246 -9.28 -6.20 -8.44
CA ASN A 246 -10.18 -6.79 -9.43
C ASN A 246 -11.56 -7.07 -8.81
N SER A 247 -11.58 -7.72 -7.64
CA SER A 247 -12.79 -8.02 -6.89
C SER A 247 -12.52 -8.05 -5.39
N ILE A 248 -13.60 -7.81 -4.62
CA ILE A 248 -13.62 -7.97 -3.17
C ILE A 248 -14.83 -8.84 -2.81
N SER A 249 -14.68 -9.70 -1.82
CA SER A 249 -15.76 -10.48 -1.24
C SER A 249 -15.92 -10.09 0.22
N ILE A 250 -17.17 -9.81 0.59
CA ILE A 250 -17.55 -9.33 1.91
C ILE A 250 -18.55 -10.31 2.49
N ALA A 251 -18.42 -10.68 3.77
CA ALA A 251 -19.35 -11.56 4.45
C ALA A 251 -19.59 -11.11 5.90
N ASP A 252 -20.68 -11.63 6.48
CA ASP A 252 -20.94 -11.52 7.91
C ASP A 252 -20.11 -12.57 8.67
N THR A 253 -19.32 -12.11 9.62
CA THR A 253 -18.46 -12.96 10.46
C THR A 253 -19.00 -13.15 11.87
N LYS A 254 -20.08 -12.47 12.28
CA LYS A 254 -20.71 -12.63 13.59
C LYS A 254 -21.46 -13.96 13.74
N GLY A 255 -21.97 -14.47 12.62
CA GLY A 255 -22.60 -15.78 12.56
C GLY A 255 -23.99 -15.86 13.25
N ARG A 256 -24.58 -14.72 13.62
CA ARG A 256 -25.92 -14.68 14.21
C ARG A 256 -27.02 -14.67 13.15
N VAL A 257 -26.75 -14.05 12.00
CA VAL A 257 -27.68 -13.99 10.88
C VAL A 257 -27.52 -15.25 10.04
N PRO A 258 -28.60 -16.01 9.78
CA PRO A 258 -28.52 -17.17 8.91
C PRO A 258 -28.01 -16.80 7.51
N THR A 259 -27.01 -17.50 7.01
CA THR A 259 -26.37 -17.22 5.71
C THR A 259 -27.36 -17.25 4.55
N ALA A 260 -28.42 -18.08 4.66
CA ALA A 260 -29.48 -18.16 3.67
C ALA A 260 -30.31 -16.87 3.52
N TRP A 261 -30.18 -15.91 4.46
CA TRP A 261 -30.90 -14.64 4.34
C TRP A 261 -30.23 -13.71 3.31
N GLY A 262 -28.91 -13.84 3.10
CA GLY A 262 -28.18 -13.08 2.10
C GLY A 262 -28.14 -11.57 2.39
N MET A 263 -28.19 -11.18 3.65
CA MET A 263 -28.23 -9.78 4.11
C MET A 263 -27.43 -9.61 5.40
N PHE A 264 -27.09 -8.37 5.68
CA PHE A 264 -26.59 -7.96 6.99
C PHE A 264 -27.74 -7.42 7.83
N VAL A 265 -27.68 -7.60 9.13
CA VAL A 265 -28.68 -7.14 10.09
C VAL A 265 -27.99 -6.30 11.15
N GLU A 266 -28.52 -5.11 11.39
CA GLU A 266 -28.08 -4.17 12.41
C GLU A 266 -27.90 -4.87 13.76
N HIS A 267 -26.87 -4.53 14.50
CA HIS A 267 -26.44 -5.12 15.77
C HIS A 267 -26.18 -6.64 15.75
N ASN A 268 -26.59 -7.36 14.70
CA ASN A 268 -26.48 -8.83 14.59
C ASN A 268 -25.46 -9.31 13.56
N SER A 269 -24.89 -8.41 12.76
CA SER A 269 -23.87 -8.71 11.76
C SER A 269 -22.57 -7.98 12.05
N ASN A 270 -21.44 -8.61 11.69
CA ASN A 270 -20.12 -7.96 11.54
C ASN A 270 -19.70 -8.06 10.08
N ILE A 271 -19.24 -6.95 9.52
CA ILE A 271 -18.72 -6.95 8.17
C ILE A 271 -17.22 -7.31 8.17
N ALA A 272 -16.84 -8.18 7.25
CA ALA A 272 -15.44 -8.53 7.02
C ALA A 272 -15.17 -8.74 5.53
N ILE A 273 -13.96 -8.39 5.11
CA ILE A 273 -13.42 -8.81 3.81
C ILE A 273 -13.00 -10.27 3.95
N THR A 274 -13.56 -11.17 3.16
CA THR A 274 -13.23 -12.60 3.16
C THR A 274 -12.27 -12.98 2.04
N ALA A 275 -12.26 -12.22 0.96
CA ALA A 275 -11.30 -12.37 -0.12
C ALA A 275 -11.11 -11.04 -0.85
N ALA A 276 -9.89 -10.79 -1.30
CA ALA A 276 -9.55 -9.66 -2.17
C ALA A 276 -8.67 -10.17 -3.32
N ASN A 277 -9.16 -10.04 -4.55
CA ASN A 277 -8.40 -10.37 -5.74
C ASN A 277 -7.65 -9.13 -6.21
N ILE A 278 -6.34 -9.10 -5.96
CA ILE A 278 -5.49 -7.95 -6.22
C ILE A 278 -4.42 -8.32 -7.24
N THR A 279 -4.26 -7.49 -8.25
CA THR A 279 -3.14 -7.56 -9.19
C THR A 279 -2.04 -6.61 -8.70
N LYS A 280 -0.87 -7.16 -8.42
CA LYS A 280 0.32 -6.40 -8.05
C LYS A 280 0.86 -5.64 -9.26
N SER A 281 1.38 -4.44 -9.07
CA SER A 281 2.02 -3.66 -10.11
C SER A 281 3.51 -3.98 -10.17
N TYR A 282 3.95 -4.62 -11.27
CA TYR A 282 5.37 -4.92 -11.52
C TYR A 282 6.12 -5.42 -10.27
N GLY A 283 5.58 -6.46 -9.64
CA GLY A 283 6.21 -7.15 -8.52
C GLY A 283 6.24 -6.41 -7.18
N ALA A 284 5.67 -5.19 -7.08
CA ALA A 284 5.50 -4.51 -5.80
C ALA A 284 4.52 -5.26 -4.92
N ASP A 285 4.90 -5.57 -3.69
CA ASP A 285 4.06 -6.28 -2.76
C ASP A 285 2.99 -5.37 -2.13
N ILE A 286 1.82 -5.94 -1.82
CA ILE A 286 0.79 -5.21 -1.09
C ILE A 286 1.13 -5.27 0.39
N VAL A 287 1.19 -4.10 1.04
CA VAL A 287 1.55 -3.98 2.46
C VAL A 287 0.34 -3.74 3.35
N SER A 288 -0.73 -3.16 2.81
CA SER A 288 -1.97 -2.98 3.56
C SER A 288 -3.20 -3.20 2.69
N VAL A 289 -4.25 -3.70 3.32
CA VAL A 289 -5.60 -3.83 2.79
C VAL A 289 -6.53 -3.28 3.85
N ASN A 290 -6.99 -2.06 3.69
CA ASN A 290 -7.83 -1.38 4.67
C ASN A 290 -9.28 -1.35 4.18
N MET A 291 -10.23 -1.34 5.11
CA MET A 291 -11.66 -1.19 4.84
C MET A 291 -12.16 0.10 5.50
N GLU A 292 -12.84 0.93 4.75
CA GLU A 292 -13.55 2.11 5.26
C GLU A 292 -15.05 1.84 5.25
N LEU A 293 -15.68 2.10 6.37
CA LEU A 293 -17.12 1.95 6.59
C LEU A 293 -17.57 3.04 7.58
N ASN A 294 -18.54 3.87 7.20
CA ASN A 294 -19.10 4.93 8.04
C ASN A 294 -18.00 5.78 8.69
N ASP A 295 -17.09 6.36 7.90
CA ASP A 295 -15.96 7.19 8.33
C ASP A 295 -14.96 6.52 9.29
N ARG A 296 -15.09 5.22 9.50
CA ARG A 296 -14.15 4.41 10.28
C ARG A 296 -13.26 3.57 9.36
N THR A 297 -11.97 3.53 9.68
CA THR A 297 -10.99 2.70 8.95
C THR A 297 -10.63 1.48 9.78
N TYR A 298 -10.79 0.31 9.17
CA TYR A 298 -10.36 -0.98 9.72
C TYR A 298 -9.10 -1.42 8.98
N TYR A 299 -8.01 -1.56 9.72
CA TYR A 299 -6.70 -1.86 9.17
C TYR A 299 -6.50 -3.35 8.98
N GLY A 300 -5.80 -3.72 7.94
CA GLY A 300 -5.46 -5.11 7.65
C GLY A 300 -4.28 -5.24 6.70
N THR A 301 -3.91 -6.48 6.45
CA THR A 301 -2.85 -6.90 5.53
C THR A 301 -3.38 -7.96 4.57
N PRO A 302 -2.66 -8.33 3.50
CA PRO A 302 -3.06 -9.43 2.62
C PRO A 302 -3.26 -10.77 3.33
N SER A 303 -2.57 -11.00 4.45
CA SER A 303 -2.67 -12.23 5.26
C SER A 303 -3.71 -12.14 6.39
N ALA A 304 -4.13 -10.93 6.77
CA ALA A 304 -5.11 -10.67 7.83
C ALA A 304 -6.05 -9.56 7.36
N LEU A 305 -7.04 -9.94 6.58
CA LEU A 305 -8.01 -9.01 5.97
C LEU A 305 -8.84 -8.29 7.04
N PRO A 306 -9.25 -7.03 6.78
CA PRO A 306 -9.98 -6.22 7.75
C PRO A 306 -11.33 -6.82 8.11
N GLN A 307 -11.70 -6.66 9.38
CA GLN A 307 -13.00 -7.02 9.94
C GLN A 307 -13.55 -5.85 10.76
N SER A 308 -14.84 -5.57 10.63
CA SER A 308 -15.56 -4.69 11.54
C SER A 308 -16.17 -5.50 12.70
N TYR A 309 -16.34 -4.88 13.86
CA TYR A 309 -16.87 -5.59 15.02
C TYR A 309 -18.39 -5.70 15.00
N THR A 310 -19.10 -4.62 14.74
CA THR A 310 -20.57 -4.64 14.75
C THR A 310 -21.08 -3.53 13.84
N LEU A 311 -22.12 -3.84 13.08
CA LEU A 311 -22.89 -2.84 12.34
C LEU A 311 -23.92 -2.22 13.28
N GLU A 312 -23.73 -0.93 13.58
CA GLU A 312 -24.60 -0.16 14.47
C GLU A 312 -25.64 0.68 13.72
N ASP A 313 -25.50 0.77 12.41
CA ASP A 313 -26.37 1.54 11.53
C ASP A 313 -27.03 0.62 10.49
N TYR A 314 -28.15 1.07 9.93
CA TYR A 314 -28.86 0.36 8.86
C TYR A 314 -29.00 1.21 7.60
N GLY A 315 -29.41 0.57 6.51
CA GLY A 315 -29.56 1.19 5.20
C GLY A 315 -28.53 0.67 4.18
N ILE A 316 -28.32 1.44 3.12
CA ILE A 316 -27.32 1.13 2.10
C ILE A 316 -26.02 1.83 2.50
N MET A 317 -24.98 1.05 2.70
CA MET A 317 -23.66 1.53 3.12
C MET A 317 -22.63 1.26 2.04
N ASP A 318 -21.70 2.18 1.88
CA ASP A 318 -20.52 2.02 1.04
C ASP A 318 -19.37 1.41 1.86
N VAL A 319 -18.85 0.31 1.38
CA VAL A 319 -17.65 -0.34 1.91
C VAL A 319 -16.53 -0.08 0.93
N THR A 320 -15.60 0.81 1.27
CA THR A 320 -14.45 1.13 0.43
C THR A 320 -13.22 0.38 0.90
N VAL A 321 -12.64 -0.40 0.00
CA VAL A 321 -11.38 -1.10 0.24
C VAL A 321 -10.25 -0.31 -0.38
N LYS A 322 -9.24 0.04 0.43
CA LYS A 322 -8.02 0.73 0.01
C LYS A 322 -6.82 -0.18 0.22
N ILE A 323 -6.02 -0.31 -0.82
CA ILE A 323 -4.76 -1.05 -0.77
C ILE A 323 -3.59 -0.12 -0.95
N ARG A 324 -2.45 -0.50 -0.39
CA ARG A 324 -1.18 0.19 -0.58
C ARG A 324 -0.08 -0.83 -0.86
N ASP A 325 0.78 -0.53 -1.84
CA ASP A 325 1.94 -1.36 -2.17
C ASP A 325 3.23 -0.88 -1.49
N THR A 326 4.31 -1.63 -1.67
CA THR A 326 5.65 -1.31 -1.14
C THR A 326 6.26 -0.04 -1.72
N ARG A 327 5.77 0.46 -2.86
CA ARG A 327 6.14 1.75 -3.43
C ARG A 327 5.38 2.91 -2.79
N GLY A 328 4.37 2.61 -1.95
CA GLY A 328 3.50 3.60 -1.33
C GLY A 328 2.31 4.00 -2.21
N ARG A 329 2.11 3.38 -3.36
CA ARG A 329 1.01 3.65 -4.28
C ARG A 329 -0.24 2.93 -3.82
N THR A 330 -1.39 3.55 -4.08
CA THR A 330 -2.69 3.10 -3.59
C THR A 330 -3.66 2.85 -4.73
N ALA A 331 -4.62 1.96 -4.47
CA ALA A 331 -5.83 1.81 -5.26
C ALA A 331 -6.99 1.57 -4.32
N GLU A 332 -8.20 1.92 -4.77
CA GLU A 332 -9.41 1.72 -3.99
C GLU A 332 -10.53 1.10 -4.83
N LYS A 333 -11.46 0.42 -4.15
CA LYS A 333 -12.67 -0.12 -4.74
C LYS A 333 -13.80 -0.10 -3.72
N THR A 334 -14.95 0.40 -4.13
CA THR A 334 -16.14 0.48 -3.29
C THR A 334 -17.14 -0.61 -3.68
N ALA A 335 -17.75 -1.24 -2.67
CA ALA A 335 -18.89 -2.13 -2.79
C ALA A 335 -20.03 -1.62 -1.92
N LYS A 336 -21.27 -1.82 -2.37
CA LYS A 336 -22.48 -1.48 -1.60
C LYS A 336 -22.96 -2.70 -0.83
N VAL A 337 -23.28 -2.50 0.44
CA VAL A 337 -23.91 -3.50 1.28
C VAL A 337 -25.23 -2.95 1.80
N THR A 338 -26.23 -3.82 1.95
CA THR A 338 -27.50 -3.45 2.54
C THR A 338 -27.59 -4.05 3.93
N VAL A 339 -27.78 -3.21 4.91
CA VAL A 339 -27.97 -3.57 6.31
C VAL A 339 -29.42 -3.30 6.67
N VAL A 340 -30.09 -4.33 7.16
CA VAL A 340 -31.50 -4.26 7.54
C VAL A 340 -31.61 -3.83 8.99
N GLU A 341 -32.52 -2.91 9.25
CA GLU A 341 -32.87 -2.43 10.60
C GLU A 341 -33.35 -3.58 11.49
N TYR A 342 -32.89 -3.57 12.74
CA TYR A 342 -33.32 -4.53 13.73
C TYR A 342 -33.55 -3.88 15.10
N ASN A 343 -34.78 -3.94 15.53
CA ASN A 343 -35.20 -3.64 16.90
C ASN A 343 -35.55 -4.94 17.63
N PRO A 344 -35.05 -5.15 18.86
CA PRO A 344 -35.40 -6.31 19.66
C PRO A 344 -36.94 -6.43 19.84
N PRO A 345 -37.48 -7.66 19.96
CA PRO A 345 -38.90 -7.84 20.18
C PRO A 345 -39.34 -7.20 21.50
N THR A 346 -40.54 -6.62 21.51
CA THR A 346 -41.15 -6.01 22.69
C THR A 346 -42.54 -6.61 22.90
N ILE A 347 -42.97 -6.71 24.14
CA ILE A 347 -44.29 -7.19 24.50
C ILE A 347 -44.80 -6.49 25.74
N GLN A 348 -46.06 -6.08 25.67
CA GLN A 348 -46.87 -5.67 26.82
C GLN A 348 -47.99 -6.71 27.01
N VAL A 349 -48.31 -7.03 28.23
CA VAL A 349 -49.25 -8.08 28.58
C VAL A 349 -50.19 -7.64 29.71
N ASP A 350 -51.41 -8.14 29.70
CA ASP A 350 -52.32 -8.08 30.82
C ASP A 350 -53.15 -9.40 30.87
N SER A 351 -53.35 -9.92 32.09
CA SER A 351 -54.03 -11.20 32.32
C SER A 351 -55.15 -11.02 33.32
N MET A 352 -56.38 -11.13 32.87
CA MET A 352 -57.56 -10.96 33.75
C MET A 352 -58.43 -12.18 33.74
N ARG A 353 -59.06 -12.53 34.85
CA ARG A 353 -60.04 -13.61 34.91
C ARG A 353 -61.21 -13.31 34.00
N CYS A 354 -61.72 -14.37 33.33
CA CYS A 354 -62.83 -14.25 32.43
C CYS A 354 -63.65 -15.55 32.33
N GLY A 355 -64.85 -15.46 31.79
CA GLY A 355 -65.60 -16.56 31.33
C GLY A 355 -65.06 -17.21 30.05
N GLN A 356 -65.61 -18.29 29.59
CA GLN A 356 -65.20 -18.98 28.37
C GLN A 356 -65.41 -18.14 27.10
N ASP A 357 -66.29 -17.17 27.14
CA ASP A 357 -66.57 -16.20 26.06
C ASP A 357 -65.66 -15.00 26.05
N GLY A 358 -64.74 -14.90 27.05
CA GLY A 358 -63.82 -13.79 27.21
C GLY A 358 -64.40 -12.61 27.98
N THR A 359 -65.62 -12.68 28.46
CA THR A 359 -66.22 -11.66 29.34
C THR A 359 -65.52 -11.66 30.67
N LEU A 360 -65.06 -10.49 31.11
CA LEU A 360 -64.33 -10.33 32.39
C LEU A 360 -65.23 -10.74 33.54
N GLU A 361 -64.77 -11.72 34.31
CA GLU A 361 -65.53 -12.33 35.40
C GLU A 361 -64.60 -12.74 36.52
N ASN A 362 -64.84 -12.23 37.75
CA ASN A 362 -63.95 -12.49 38.86
C ASN A 362 -63.87 -13.96 39.27
N GLU A 363 -64.97 -14.69 39.12
CA GLU A 363 -65.05 -16.15 39.41
C GLU A 363 -64.75 -17.02 38.22
N GLY A 364 -64.28 -16.42 37.12
CA GLY A 364 -63.94 -17.12 35.91
C GLY A 364 -62.82 -18.15 36.11
N VAL A 365 -63.02 -19.33 35.50
CA VAL A 365 -62.00 -20.41 35.47
C VAL A 365 -61.05 -20.29 34.26
N TYR A 366 -61.25 -19.28 33.44
CA TYR A 366 -60.38 -18.86 32.32
C TYR A 366 -59.71 -17.55 32.68
N PHE A 367 -58.75 -17.17 31.86
CA PHE A 367 -58.21 -15.81 31.85
C PHE A 367 -58.10 -15.27 30.44
N LEU A 368 -58.36 -14.00 30.26
CA LEU A 368 -58.13 -13.24 29.03
C LEU A 368 -56.69 -12.75 29.03
N ALA A 369 -55.88 -13.28 28.12
CA ALA A 369 -54.53 -12.80 27.86
C ALA A 369 -54.61 -11.69 26.82
N THR A 370 -54.36 -10.45 27.20
CA THR A 370 -54.24 -9.32 26.30
C THR A 370 -52.77 -9.05 26.04
N THR A 371 -52.38 -8.99 24.79
CA THR A 371 -50.98 -8.81 24.39
C THR A 371 -50.90 -7.71 23.34
N ASP A 372 -49.85 -6.89 23.42
CA ASP A 372 -49.36 -6.03 22.36
C ASP A 372 -47.89 -6.31 22.16
N SER A 373 -47.52 -6.88 20.99
CA SER A 373 -46.18 -7.37 20.75
C SER A 373 -45.68 -6.98 19.35
N THR A 374 -44.41 -6.57 19.32
CA THR A 374 -43.73 -6.19 18.07
C THR A 374 -42.41 -6.91 17.91
N TYR A 375 -41.95 -7.05 16.68
CA TYR A 375 -40.61 -7.53 16.34
C TYR A 375 -40.22 -7.07 14.95
N SER A 376 -38.91 -6.97 14.72
CA SER A 376 -38.36 -6.63 13.40
C SER A 376 -38.43 -7.85 12.47
N THR A 377 -39.15 -7.75 11.38
CA THR A 377 -39.34 -8.87 10.42
C THR A 377 -38.12 -9.12 9.54
N CYS A 378 -37.16 -8.19 9.47
CA CYS A 378 -35.97 -8.25 8.61
C CYS A 378 -36.35 -8.66 7.17
N ASN A 379 -37.16 -7.85 6.51
CA ASN A 379 -37.68 -8.12 5.16
C ASN A 379 -38.44 -9.47 5.06
N GLY A 380 -39.15 -9.87 6.13
CA GLY A 380 -39.91 -11.10 6.19
C GLY A 380 -39.09 -12.37 6.43
N LYS A 381 -37.78 -12.25 6.67
CA LYS A 381 -36.89 -13.38 6.97
C LYS A 381 -36.91 -13.77 8.44
N ASN A 382 -36.93 -12.78 9.33
CA ASN A 382 -37.08 -13.03 10.76
C ASN A 382 -38.50 -13.45 11.07
N LYS A 383 -38.65 -14.46 11.90
CA LYS A 383 -39.92 -14.96 12.38
C LYS A 383 -39.89 -14.96 13.90
N ALA A 384 -41.02 -14.59 14.46
CA ALA A 384 -41.18 -14.65 15.91
C ALA A 384 -42.30 -15.62 16.30
N THR A 385 -42.21 -16.11 17.52
CA THR A 385 -43.25 -16.91 18.18
C THR A 385 -43.58 -16.31 19.52
N LEU A 386 -44.83 -16.17 19.86
CA LEU A 386 -45.30 -15.77 21.17
C LEU A 386 -45.99 -16.97 21.85
N GLN A 387 -45.44 -17.37 22.97
CA GLN A 387 -45.92 -18.51 23.75
C GLN A 387 -46.36 -18.10 25.13
N ILE A 388 -47.37 -18.76 25.65
CA ILE A 388 -47.89 -18.57 26.99
C ILE A 388 -47.88 -19.89 27.78
N GLN A 389 -47.60 -19.82 29.05
CA GLN A 389 -47.77 -20.87 30.05
C GLN A 389 -48.18 -20.26 31.37
N TYR A 390 -48.89 -21.01 32.20
CA TYR A 390 -49.25 -20.60 33.55
C TYR A 390 -49.01 -21.70 34.57
N LYS A 391 -48.90 -21.31 35.83
CA LYS A 391 -48.75 -22.17 36.99
C LYS A 391 -49.41 -21.54 38.19
N LEU A 392 -49.73 -22.31 39.23
CA LEU A 392 -50.04 -21.74 40.54
C LEU A 392 -48.88 -20.88 41.02
N SER A 393 -49.14 -19.69 41.53
CA SER A 393 -48.08 -18.78 42.05
C SER A 393 -47.28 -19.42 43.15
N SER A 394 -47.83 -20.34 43.92
CA SER A 394 -47.15 -21.13 44.97
C SER A 394 -46.23 -22.23 44.41
N GLN A 395 -46.30 -22.56 43.13
CA GLN A 395 -45.47 -23.60 42.48
C GLN A 395 -44.23 -23.04 41.86
N GLY A 396 -43.14 -23.83 41.87
CA GLY A 396 -41.88 -23.44 41.23
C GLY A 396 -41.81 -23.68 39.74
N VAL A 397 -42.68 -24.54 39.18
CA VAL A 397 -42.59 -25.01 37.77
C VAL A 397 -43.87 -24.70 37.03
N TYR A 398 -43.79 -24.27 35.79
CA TYR A 398 -44.92 -24.11 34.91
C TYR A 398 -45.45 -25.49 34.43
N THR A 399 -46.67 -25.80 34.77
CA THR A 399 -47.27 -27.12 34.54
C THR A 399 -48.29 -27.14 33.39
N SER A 400 -48.80 -25.98 32.96
CA SER A 400 -49.72 -25.92 31.85
C SER A 400 -49.03 -26.27 30.51
N ALA A 401 -49.78 -26.74 29.54
CA ALA A 401 -49.32 -26.89 28.18
C ALA A 401 -48.90 -25.53 27.60
N VAL A 402 -47.87 -25.53 26.75
CA VAL A 402 -47.46 -24.33 26.00
C VAL A 402 -48.55 -24.05 24.94
N LYS A 403 -49.03 -22.82 24.90
CA LYS A 403 -49.96 -22.36 23.89
C LYS A 403 -49.33 -21.23 23.10
N GLU A 404 -49.43 -21.25 21.76
CA GLU A 404 -49.01 -20.14 20.91
C GLU A 404 -50.14 -19.09 20.85
N LEU A 405 -49.71 -17.83 20.90
CA LEU A 405 -50.56 -16.66 20.78
C LEU A 405 -50.25 -15.92 19.48
N PRO A 406 -51.23 -15.18 18.92
CA PRO A 406 -50.96 -14.30 17.80
C PRO A 406 -50.02 -13.19 18.24
N ILE A 407 -49.17 -12.73 17.26
CA ILE A 407 -48.26 -11.59 17.44
C ILE A 407 -49.00 -10.32 17.01
N GLY A 408 -48.74 -9.25 17.71
CA GLY A 408 -49.40 -7.96 17.55
C GLY A 408 -50.34 -7.65 18.71
N GLU A 409 -51.30 -6.78 18.48
CA GLU A 409 -52.37 -6.48 19.43
C GLU A 409 -53.42 -7.56 19.34
N ALA A 410 -53.61 -8.32 20.40
CA ALA A 410 -54.53 -9.47 20.43
C ALA A 410 -55.04 -9.77 21.83
N THR A 411 -56.24 -10.37 21.86
CA THR A 411 -56.80 -10.97 23.07
C THR A 411 -57.06 -12.46 22.85
N THR A 412 -56.72 -13.28 23.83
CA THR A 412 -56.89 -14.74 23.74
C THR A 412 -57.37 -15.30 25.06
N VAL A 413 -58.46 -16.06 25.03
CA VAL A 413 -58.91 -16.77 26.21
C VAL A 413 -58.05 -18.01 26.45
N CYS A 414 -57.52 -18.12 27.66
CA CYS A 414 -56.64 -19.19 28.11
C CYS A 414 -57.16 -19.81 29.42
N GLY A 415 -56.62 -20.96 29.81
CA GLY A 415 -57.02 -21.66 31.04
C GLY A 415 -58.22 -22.59 30.79
N GLY A 416 -59.22 -22.56 31.65
CA GLY A 416 -60.35 -23.44 31.71
C GLY A 416 -60.30 -24.37 32.90
N ASP A 417 -59.22 -24.32 33.68
CA ASP A 417 -58.95 -25.15 34.84
C ASP A 417 -58.46 -24.33 36.04
N LEU A 418 -58.63 -23.02 36.03
CA LEU A 418 -58.20 -22.17 37.11
C LEU A 418 -59.11 -22.31 38.32
N ASN A 419 -58.50 -22.59 39.45
CA ASN A 419 -59.20 -22.54 40.72
C ASN A 419 -59.32 -21.08 41.21
N THR A 420 -60.51 -20.68 41.62
CA THR A 420 -60.79 -19.31 42.02
C THR A 420 -60.16 -18.89 43.35
N GLU A 421 -59.75 -19.84 44.16
CA GLU A 421 -59.09 -19.61 45.47
C GLU A 421 -57.60 -19.34 45.36
N PHE A 422 -56.99 -19.55 44.19
CA PHE A 422 -55.55 -19.40 43.97
C PHE A 422 -55.22 -18.37 42.92
N SER A 423 -54.07 -17.76 43.07
CA SER A 423 -53.46 -16.91 42.03
C SER A 423 -52.53 -17.73 41.13
N TYR A 424 -52.36 -17.26 39.92
CA TYR A 424 -51.52 -17.92 38.92
C TYR A 424 -50.53 -16.95 38.32
N ASP A 425 -49.29 -17.39 38.19
CA ASP A 425 -48.27 -16.69 37.41
C ASP A 425 -48.43 -17.11 35.94
N VAL A 426 -48.51 -16.13 35.08
CA VAL A 426 -48.62 -16.30 33.63
C VAL A 426 -47.33 -15.82 32.96
N ARG A 427 -46.64 -16.74 32.31
CA ARG A 427 -45.40 -16.45 31.61
C ARG A 427 -45.67 -16.32 30.12
N TYR A 428 -45.29 -15.16 29.57
CA TYR A 428 -45.26 -14.86 28.14
C TYR A 428 -43.85 -14.92 27.64
N VAL A 429 -43.57 -15.62 26.56
CA VAL A 429 -42.27 -15.77 25.94
C VAL A 429 -42.38 -15.37 24.48
N LEU A 430 -41.91 -14.19 24.15
CA LEU A 430 -41.80 -13.72 22.78
C LEU A 430 -40.35 -13.95 22.31
N LYS A 431 -40.21 -14.74 21.29
CA LYS A 431 -38.91 -15.16 20.76
C LYS A 431 -38.85 -14.94 19.26
N ASP A 432 -37.81 -14.26 18.81
CA ASP A 432 -37.42 -14.20 17.41
C ASP A 432 -36.08 -14.95 17.15
N THR A 433 -35.47 -14.78 15.98
CA THR A 433 -34.21 -15.45 15.63
C THR A 433 -33.05 -15.01 16.54
N PHE A 434 -33.05 -13.78 17.05
CA PHE A 434 -31.91 -13.16 17.72
C PHE A 434 -32.10 -13.03 19.24
N ASN A 435 -33.33 -12.79 19.68
CA ASN A 435 -33.64 -12.44 21.08
C ASN A 435 -34.86 -13.16 21.60
N THR A 436 -34.96 -13.26 22.92
CA THR A 436 -36.11 -13.79 23.65
C THR A 436 -36.45 -12.81 24.76
N VAL A 437 -37.67 -12.39 24.82
CA VAL A 437 -38.25 -11.56 25.88
C VAL A 437 -39.23 -12.42 26.67
N THR A 438 -39.08 -12.38 27.97
CA THR A 438 -39.99 -13.09 28.89
C THR A 438 -40.63 -12.09 29.83
N VAL A 439 -41.92 -12.06 29.89
CA VAL A 439 -42.72 -11.28 30.83
C VAL A 439 -43.56 -12.21 31.66
N ILE A 440 -43.64 -11.95 32.94
CA ILE A 440 -44.51 -12.67 33.86
C ILE A 440 -45.55 -11.69 34.38
N ASP A 441 -46.80 -12.05 34.14
CA ASP A 441 -47.96 -11.38 34.71
C ASP A 441 -48.70 -12.36 35.66
N PHE A 442 -49.73 -11.94 36.31
CA PHE A 442 -50.42 -12.81 37.23
C PHE A 442 -51.94 -12.68 37.11
N VAL A 443 -52.59 -13.78 37.29
CA VAL A 443 -54.06 -13.86 37.46
C VAL A 443 -54.36 -14.01 38.93
N SER A 444 -55.07 -13.05 39.50
CA SER A 444 -55.37 -13.02 40.94
C SER A 444 -56.43 -14.06 41.32
N THR A 445 -56.59 -14.29 42.63
CA THR A 445 -57.75 -14.99 43.15
C THR A 445 -59.08 -14.30 42.79
N ALA A 446 -60.19 -14.99 42.78
CA ALA A 446 -61.49 -14.40 42.52
C ALA A 446 -61.84 -13.27 43.50
N VAL A 447 -61.30 -13.35 44.70
CA VAL A 447 -61.53 -12.38 45.75
C VAL A 447 -60.25 -11.54 45.99
N TYR A 448 -60.31 -10.30 45.71
CA TYR A 448 -59.27 -9.35 46.05
C TYR A 448 -59.53 -8.73 47.43
N ALA A 449 -58.65 -8.83 48.38
CA ALA A 449 -58.74 -8.01 49.55
C ALA A 449 -58.46 -6.51 49.16
N MET A 450 -57.46 -6.29 48.32
CA MET A 450 -57.12 -4.98 47.77
C MET A 450 -56.24 -5.16 46.50
N HIS A 451 -56.47 -4.34 45.49
CA HIS A 451 -55.70 -4.34 44.24
C HIS A 451 -55.32 -2.92 43.87
N PHE A 452 -54.06 -2.72 43.45
CA PHE A 452 -53.60 -1.45 42.90
C PHE A 452 -53.53 -1.55 41.39
N LEU A 453 -54.07 -0.53 40.68
CA LEU A 453 -53.91 -0.41 39.23
C LEU A 453 -52.39 -0.25 38.89
N HIS A 454 -51.97 -0.85 37.76
CA HIS A 454 -50.60 -0.68 37.31
C HIS A 454 -50.21 0.81 37.19
N GLY A 455 -49.07 1.22 37.77
CA GLY A 455 -48.69 2.64 37.89
C GLY A 455 -49.21 3.31 39.17
N GLY A 456 -49.93 2.62 40.08
CA GLY A 456 -50.28 3.09 41.41
C GLY A 456 -51.33 4.19 41.50
N ARG A 457 -52.06 4.46 40.42
CA ARG A 457 -53.06 5.55 40.35
C ARG A 457 -54.52 5.14 40.61
N GLY A 458 -54.77 3.93 41.02
CA GLY A 458 -56.08 3.43 41.39
C GLY A 458 -55.97 2.28 42.35
N VAL A 459 -56.97 2.16 43.24
CA VAL A 459 -57.05 1.02 44.22
C VAL A 459 -58.48 0.50 44.22
N ALA A 460 -58.63 -0.80 44.25
CA ALA A 460 -59.91 -1.47 44.46
C ALA A 460 -59.83 -2.40 45.68
N PHE A 461 -60.91 -2.47 46.43
CA PHE A 461 -61.11 -3.43 47.53
C PHE A 461 -62.21 -4.39 47.15
N GLY A 462 -61.88 -5.67 47.16
CA GLY A 462 -62.78 -6.74 46.76
C GLY A 462 -62.86 -7.04 45.26
N SER A 463 -62.14 -6.29 44.43
CA SER A 463 -62.06 -6.50 42.99
C SER A 463 -60.71 -6.03 42.42
N LYS A 464 -60.42 -6.29 41.16
CA LYS A 464 -59.27 -5.75 40.42
C LYS A 464 -59.54 -4.27 40.09
N ALA A 465 -58.58 -3.39 40.43
CA ALA A 465 -58.66 -1.98 40.05
C ALA A 465 -58.59 -1.85 38.52
N THR A 466 -59.57 -1.18 37.94
CA THR A 466 -59.68 -0.97 36.46
C THR A 466 -59.79 0.51 36.08
N VAL A 467 -59.97 1.39 37.09
CA VAL A 467 -60.20 2.81 36.87
C VAL A 467 -59.04 3.61 37.50
N GLU A 468 -58.47 4.50 36.68
CA GLU A 468 -57.46 5.43 37.18
C GLU A 468 -58.09 6.51 38.11
N ASN A 469 -57.32 6.92 39.11
CA ASN A 469 -57.68 7.99 40.05
C ASN A 469 -58.96 7.69 40.86
N ALA A 470 -59.26 6.41 41.06
CA ALA A 470 -60.41 5.94 41.82
C ALA A 470 -60.03 5.04 42.96
N VAL A 471 -60.88 5.04 44.02
CA VAL A 471 -60.90 3.97 45.02
C VAL A 471 -62.25 3.27 44.84
N ASP A 472 -62.23 1.99 44.48
CA ASP A 472 -63.41 1.17 44.23
C ASP A 472 -63.62 0.18 45.36
N PHE A 473 -64.89 -0.01 45.81
CA PHE A 473 -65.28 -0.98 46.79
C PHE A 473 -66.42 -1.86 46.21
N THR A 474 -66.16 -3.13 46.03
CA THR A 474 -67.15 -4.12 45.56
C THR A 474 -68.00 -4.71 46.69
N PHE A 475 -67.65 -4.36 47.95
CA PHE A 475 -68.40 -4.73 49.17
C PHE A 475 -68.73 -3.52 50.01
N ASP A 476 -69.63 -3.67 50.95
CA ASP A 476 -70.03 -2.56 51.81
C ASP A 476 -68.87 -2.00 52.62
N ALA A 477 -68.60 -0.72 52.49
CA ALA A 477 -67.55 -0.04 53.26
C ALA A 477 -68.09 0.55 54.52
N ILE A 478 -67.59 0.10 55.69
CA ILE A 478 -67.98 0.64 56.99
C ILE A 478 -66.96 1.65 57.44
N PHE A 479 -67.35 2.91 57.50
CA PHE A 479 -66.49 4.00 57.99
C PHE A 479 -66.85 4.34 59.43
N ARG A 480 -66.09 3.86 60.42
CA ARG A 480 -66.42 4.00 61.85
C ARG A 480 -66.27 5.40 62.41
N HIS A 481 -65.50 6.27 61.74
CA HIS A 481 -65.26 7.65 62.19
C HIS A 481 -65.87 8.70 61.27
N GLY A 482 -66.77 8.31 60.37
CA GLY A 482 -67.47 9.18 59.47
C GLY A 482 -66.67 9.41 58.16
N VAL A 483 -67.42 9.74 57.11
CA VAL A 483 -66.86 10.07 55.77
C VAL A 483 -66.98 11.59 55.56
N LYS A 484 -65.92 12.20 55.18
CA LYS A 484 -65.93 13.61 54.74
C LYS A 484 -65.76 13.65 53.22
N PHE A 485 -66.55 14.42 52.56
CA PHE A 485 -66.45 14.70 51.13
C PHE A 485 -65.90 16.08 50.90
N ILE A 486 -64.96 16.22 49.99
CA ILE A 486 -64.39 17.50 49.57
C ILE A 486 -65.18 17.97 48.36
N LYS A 487 -65.80 19.13 48.45
CA LYS A 487 -66.47 19.76 47.32
C LYS A 487 -65.45 20.35 46.37
N SER A 488 -65.90 20.72 45.18
CA SER A 488 -65.09 21.38 44.15
C SER A 488 -64.45 22.69 44.58
N ASP A 489 -65.02 23.35 45.59
CA ASP A 489 -64.52 24.56 46.23
C ASP A 489 -63.50 24.33 47.37
N GLY A 490 -63.10 23.05 47.60
CA GLY A 490 -62.20 22.64 48.66
C GLY A 490 -62.82 22.55 50.04
N SER A 491 -64.06 22.85 50.22
CA SER A 491 -64.79 22.76 51.51
C SER A 491 -65.20 21.33 51.82
N GLU A 492 -65.16 20.93 53.12
CA GLU A 492 -65.57 19.62 53.58
C GLU A 492 -67.05 19.57 53.87
N VAL A 493 -67.70 18.43 53.60
CA VAL A 493 -69.01 18.07 54.03
C VAL A 493 -69.04 16.64 54.55
N THR A 494 -69.61 16.40 55.71
CA THR A 494 -69.76 15.07 56.27
C THR A 494 -71.00 14.35 55.69
N MET A 495 -71.00 13.03 55.68
CA MET A 495 -72.15 12.22 55.30
C MET A 495 -73.40 12.58 56.12
N GLN A 496 -73.28 12.83 57.45
CA GLN A 496 -74.39 13.26 58.30
C GLN A 496 -74.99 14.61 57.84
N GLN A 497 -74.15 15.51 57.37
CA GLN A 497 -74.64 16.78 56.83
C GLN A 497 -75.35 16.59 55.51
N ILE A 498 -74.96 15.63 54.67
CA ILE A 498 -75.62 15.28 53.42
C ILE A 498 -76.98 14.62 53.75
N LEU A 499 -76.95 13.59 54.60
CA LEU A 499 -78.17 12.89 55.01
C LEU A 499 -79.20 13.84 55.61
N LYS A 500 -78.79 14.73 56.52
CA LYS A 500 -79.63 15.75 57.07
C LYS A 500 -80.22 16.71 56.01
N LYS A 501 -79.51 17.03 54.95
CA LYS A 501 -80.01 17.83 53.83
C LYS A 501 -81.05 17.06 52.97
N LEU A 502 -80.93 15.73 52.92
CA LEU A 502 -81.84 14.83 52.17
C LEU A 502 -83.08 14.44 53.01
N GLY A 503 -83.14 14.90 54.27
CA GLY A 503 -84.27 14.56 55.15
C GLY A 503 -84.21 13.12 55.71
N LEU A 504 -83.03 12.50 55.72
CA LEU A 504 -82.76 11.18 56.26
C LEU A 504 -82.04 11.22 57.59
#